data_2fc8a4fb8a4a4fa1b5a80a7a03a342ea
#
_entry.id   2fc8a4fb8a4a4fa1b5a80a7a03a342ea
#
_cell.length_a   1.000
_cell.length_b   1.000
_cell.length_c   1.000
_cell.angle_alpha   90.00
_cell.angle_beta   90.00
_cell.angle_gamma   90.00
#
_symmetry.space_group_name_H-M   'P 1'
#
loop_
_entity.id
_entity.type
_entity.pdbx_description
1 polymer ?
#
loop_
_entity_poly.entity_id
_entity_poly.type
_entity_poly.pdbx_seq_one_letter_code
_entity_poly.pdbx_strand_id
1 'polypeptide(L)'
;MQTEHLKKYGARLMKSRSISETAKRFIRDNLTTLCEHGAAMIRLDAFAYATKKAGTSCFFIEPDVWEFLKECEDIVKPYGVTLLPEIHEHYTMQEKIAKEDYYVYDFALPMLLINALYYGQTQYLKHWFEICPRKQFTTLDTHDGIGVVDVKDLLPDEEIGRTKEDIFKFGANVKKIYNTAAY
;
A
#
# COMPACT_ATOMS: atom_id res chain seq x y z
N MET A 1 -29.32 9.40 30.96
CA MET A 1 -29.74 9.73 29.58
C MET A 1 -28.61 9.90 28.58
N GLN A 2 -27.49 10.55 28.91
CA GLN A 2 -26.34 10.73 27.97
C GLN A 2 -25.56 9.42 27.67
N THR A 3 -25.45 8.51 28.63
CA THR A 3 -24.72 7.24 28.45
C THR A 3 -25.41 6.23 27.55
N GLU A 4 -26.73 6.23 27.46
CA GLU A 4 -27.48 5.36 26.54
C GLU A 4 -27.43 5.84 25.10
N HIS A 5 -27.39 7.16 24.90
CA HIS A 5 -27.27 7.76 23.57
C HIS A 5 -25.91 7.45 22.94
N LEU A 6 -24.83 7.54 23.72
CA LEU A 6 -23.46 7.18 23.27
C LEU A 6 -23.33 5.69 22.98
N LYS A 7 -23.96 4.80 23.76
CA LYS A 7 -24.01 3.36 23.47
C LYS A 7 -24.77 3.04 22.17
N LYS A 8 -25.86 3.75 21.92
CA LYS A 8 -26.69 3.57 20.70
C LYS A 8 -25.99 4.07 19.45
N TYR A 9 -25.22 5.19 19.53
CA TYR A 9 -24.38 5.68 18.45
C TYR A 9 -23.14 4.80 18.24
N GLY A 10 -22.49 4.35 19.30
CA GLY A 10 -21.38 3.40 19.21
C GLY A 10 -21.80 2.06 18.60
N ALA A 11 -22.96 1.52 18.96
CA ALA A 11 -23.50 0.29 18.38
C ALA A 11 -23.91 0.45 16.89
N ARG A 12 -24.31 1.65 16.47
CA ARG A 12 -24.65 1.96 15.08
C ARG A 12 -23.40 2.13 14.21
N LEU A 13 -22.32 2.72 14.76
CA LEU A 13 -21.01 2.78 14.13
C LEU A 13 -20.34 1.40 14.02
N MET A 14 -20.56 0.52 15.02
CA MET A 14 -20.04 -0.86 15.00
C MET A 14 -20.76 -1.77 13.98
N LYS A 15 -21.94 -1.42 13.51
CA LYS A 15 -22.68 -2.20 12.48
C LYS A 15 -22.34 -1.83 11.04
N SER A 16 -21.63 -0.75 10.81
CA SER A 16 -21.22 -0.34 9.45
C SER A 16 -19.91 -1.03 9.08
N ARG A 17 -19.98 -2.30 8.73
CA ARG A 17 -18.88 -3.08 8.11
C ARG A 17 -18.79 -2.85 6.60
N SER A 18 -19.65 -2.06 6.02
CA SER A 18 -19.70 -1.85 4.57
C SER A 18 -19.49 -0.38 4.24
N ILE A 19 -18.77 -0.14 3.15
CA ILE A 19 -18.72 1.15 2.48
C ILE A 19 -20.15 1.57 2.18
N SER A 20 -20.53 2.82 2.49
CA SER A 20 -21.90 3.29 2.26
C SER A 20 -22.27 3.25 0.77
N GLU A 21 -23.53 3.04 0.44
CA GLU A 21 -24.00 3.04 -0.96
C GLU A 21 -23.67 4.35 -1.68
N THR A 22 -23.65 5.47 -0.97
CA THR A 22 -23.22 6.76 -1.53
C THR A 22 -21.75 6.74 -1.89
N ALA A 23 -20.88 6.17 -1.05
CA ALA A 23 -19.47 6.05 -1.35
C ALA A 23 -19.20 5.05 -2.48
N LYS A 24 -19.93 3.93 -2.52
CA LYS A 24 -19.85 2.97 -3.63
C LYS A 24 -20.23 3.60 -4.96
N ARG A 25 -21.31 4.39 -4.98
CA ARG A 25 -21.73 5.12 -6.18
C ARG A 25 -20.66 6.11 -6.61
N PHE A 26 -20.14 6.92 -5.69
CA PHE A 26 -19.07 7.88 -5.97
C PHE A 26 -17.84 7.21 -6.59
N ILE A 27 -17.40 6.08 -6.03
CA ILE A 27 -16.25 5.31 -6.56
C ILE A 27 -16.57 4.78 -7.95
N ARG A 28 -17.75 4.19 -8.16
CA ARG A 28 -18.18 3.69 -9.46
C ARG A 28 -18.17 4.79 -10.51
N ASP A 29 -18.79 5.93 -10.21
CA ASP A 29 -18.87 7.06 -11.14
C ASP A 29 -17.48 7.57 -11.54
N ASN A 30 -16.56 7.68 -10.57
CA ASN A 30 -15.19 8.10 -10.84
C ASN A 30 -14.41 7.08 -11.66
N LEU A 31 -14.45 5.79 -11.30
CA LEU A 31 -13.78 4.74 -12.05
C LEU A 31 -14.30 4.65 -13.48
N THR A 32 -15.61 4.71 -13.66
CA THR A 32 -16.24 4.72 -14.98
C THR A 32 -15.78 5.91 -15.80
N THR A 33 -15.77 7.11 -15.21
CA THR A 33 -15.29 8.32 -15.88
C THR A 33 -13.84 8.17 -16.36
N LEU A 34 -12.94 7.64 -15.52
CA LEU A 34 -11.56 7.40 -15.93
C LEU A 34 -11.44 6.39 -17.07
N CYS A 35 -12.23 5.32 -17.03
CA CYS A 35 -12.29 4.32 -18.11
C CYS A 35 -12.78 4.94 -19.43
N GLU A 36 -13.85 5.71 -19.40
CA GLU A 36 -14.42 6.39 -20.56
C GLU A 36 -13.48 7.43 -21.18
N HIS A 37 -12.56 7.98 -20.38
CA HIS A 37 -11.50 8.87 -20.85
C HIS A 37 -10.23 8.15 -21.32
N GLY A 38 -10.27 6.82 -21.43
CA GLY A 38 -9.21 6.02 -22.04
C GLY A 38 -8.06 5.64 -21.10
N ALA A 39 -8.29 5.60 -19.80
CA ALA A 39 -7.31 5.05 -18.88
C ALA A 39 -7.04 3.57 -19.22
N ALA A 40 -5.76 3.20 -19.39
CA ALA A 40 -5.35 1.80 -19.53
C ALA A 40 -5.11 1.13 -18.17
N MET A 41 -4.76 1.94 -17.17
CA MET A 41 -4.52 1.51 -15.79
C MET A 41 -5.00 2.60 -14.83
N ILE A 42 -5.56 2.18 -13.69
CA ILE A 42 -5.97 3.07 -12.61
C ILE A 42 -5.25 2.68 -11.33
N ARG A 43 -4.47 3.62 -10.76
CA ARG A 43 -3.86 3.48 -9.45
C ARG A 43 -4.89 3.80 -8.37
N LEU A 44 -5.03 2.90 -7.43
CA LEU A 44 -5.87 3.07 -6.24
C LEU A 44 -4.98 3.50 -5.06
N ASP A 45 -4.98 4.79 -4.77
CA ASP A 45 -4.14 5.42 -3.76
C ASP A 45 -4.47 4.95 -2.35
N ALA A 46 -3.44 4.69 -1.53
CA ALA A 46 -3.54 4.26 -0.12
C ALA A 46 -4.59 3.15 0.11
N PHE A 47 -4.68 2.20 -0.80
CA PHE A 47 -5.79 1.23 -0.88
C PHE A 47 -5.92 0.35 0.38
N ALA A 48 -4.81 0.09 1.08
CA ALA A 48 -4.83 -0.67 2.34
C ALA A 48 -5.75 -0.05 3.39
N TYR A 49 -6.00 1.24 3.31
CA TYR A 49 -6.87 1.98 4.24
C TYR A 49 -8.30 2.20 3.72
N ALA A 50 -8.67 1.61 2.59
CA ALA A 50 -9.98 1.81 1.98
C ALA A 50 -11.12 1.25 2.85
N THR A 51 -10.87 0.17 3.59
CA THR A 51 -11.84 -0.42 4.51
C THR A 51 -11.54 -0.04 5.96
N LYS A 52 -12.59 0.17 6.75
CA LYS A 52 -12.48 0.62 8.14
C LYS A 52 -13.23 -0.30 9.08
N LYS A 53 -12.58 -0.63 10.21
CA LYS A 53 -13.17 -1.45 11.26
C LYS A 53 -12.78 -0.90 12.64
N ALA A 54 -13.77 -0.54 13.42
CA ALA A 54 -13.53 -0.04 14.78
C ALA A 54 -12.72 -1.05 15.62
N GLY A 55 -11.75 -0.55 16.38
CA GLY A 55 -10.87 -1.38 17.22
C GLY A 55 -9.73 -2.07 16.49
N THR A 56 -9.44 -1.69 15.23
CA THR A 56 -8.31 -2.16 14.44
C THR A 56 -7.46 -0.99 13.96
N SER A 57 -6.28 -1.27 13.38
CA SER A 57 -5.45 -0.27 12.68
C SER A 57 -6.11 0.31 11.43
N CYS A 58 -7.23 -0.26 10.97
CA CYS A 58 -7.86 0.05 9.69
C CYS A 58 -6.93 -0.14 8.48
N PHE A 59 -5.91 -0.98 8.62
CA PHE A 59 -4.98 -1.34 7.55
C PHE A 59 -5.28 -2.74 7.07
N PHE A 60 -5.50 -2.91 5.77
CA PHE A 60 -5.72 -4.16 5.05
C PHE A 60 -6.69 -5.14 5.74
N ILE A 61 -7.90 -4.66 6.03
CA ILE A 61 -8.91 -5.43 6.77
C ILE A 61 -9.51 -6.52 5.89
N GLU A 62 -9.12 -7.76 6.14
CA GLU A 62 -9.66 -8.93 5.44
C GLU A 62 -10.95 -9.45 6.11
N PRO A 63 -11.91 -9.97 5.33
CA PRO A 63 -11.91 -10.09 3.86
C PRO A 63 -12.33 -8.81 3.13
N ASP A 64 -12.80 -7.80 3.84
CA ASP A 64 -13.49 -6.61 3.33
C ASP A 64 -12.67 -5.86 2.26
N VAL A 65 -11.34 -5.80 2.40
CA VAL A 65 -10.45 -5.14 1.43
C VAL A 65 -10.43 -5.87 0.08
N TRP A 66 -10.47 -7.20 0.10
CA TRP A 66 -10.51 -8.02 -1.12
C TRP A 66 -11.85 -7.90 -1.84
N GLU A 67 -12.94 -7.93 -1.08
CA GLU A 67 -14.29 -7.74 -1.62
C GLU A 67 -14.40 -6.38 -2.30
N PHE A 68 -13.87 -5.33 -1.66
CA PHE A 68 -13.87 -4.00 -2.23
C PHE A 68 -12.97 -3.86 -3.46
N LEU A 69 -11.78 -4.49 -3.46
CA LEU A 69 -10.90 -4.50 -4.64
C LEU A 69 -11.58 -5.21 -5.81
N LYS A 70 -12.27 -6.30 -5.54
CA LYS A 70 -13.04 -7.03 -6.54
C LYS A 70 -14.21 -6.19 -7.08
N GLU A 71 -14.94 -5.47 -6.22
CA GLU A 71 -15.99 -4.53 -6.67
C GLU A 71 -15.41 -3.47 -7.62
N CYS A 72 -14.23 -2.91 -7.32
CA CYS A 72 -13.54 -1.96 -8.21
C CYS A 72 -13.12 -2.62 -9.53
N GLU A 73 -12.59 -3.84 -9.49
CA GLU A 73 -12.21 -4.59 -10.70
C GLU A 73 -13.40 -4.85 -11.61
N ASP A 74 -14.55 -5.26 -11.05
CA ASP A 74 -15.74 -5.55 -11.81
C ASP A 74 -16.31 -4.30 -12.54
N ILE A 75 -16.03 -3.10 -12.02
CA ILE A 75 -16.38 -1.84 -12.68
C ILE A 75 -15.48 -1.57 -13.88
N VAL A 76 -14.18 -1.78 -13.76
CA VAL A 76 -13.20 -1.38 -14.78
C VAL A 76 -12.94 -2.46 -15.84
N LYS A 77 -13.21 -3.71 -15.52
CA LYS A 77 -12.96 -4.89 -16.37
C LYS A 77 -13.65 -4.81 -17.75
N PRO A 78 -14.92 -4.35 -17.87
CA PRO A 78 -15.57 -4.21 -19.19
C PRO A 78 -14.84 -3.25 -20.14
N TYR A 79 -14.04 -2.34 -19.61
CA TYR A 79 -13.24 -1.38 -20.37
C TYR A 79 -11.81 -1.87 -20.68
N GLY A 80 -11.44 -3.05 -20.22
CA GLY A 80 -10.08 -3.58 -20.37
C GLY A 80 -9.04 -2.84 -19.52
N VAL A 81 -9.46 -2.12 -18.49
CA VAL A 81 -8.59 -1.33 -17.61
C VAL A 81 -8.04 -2.21 -16.50
N THR A 82 -6.78 -2.01 -16.15
CA THR A 82 -6.08 -2.72 -15.07
C THR A 82 -6.05 -1.87 -13.80
N LEU A 83 -6.21 -2.50 -12.64
CA LEU A 83 -6.05 -1.84 -11.34
C LEU A 83 -4.63 -2.04 -10.80
N LEU A 84 -4.14 -1.00 -10.12
CA LEU A 84 -2.86 -0.99 -9.40
C LEU A 84 -3.11 -0.46 -7.98
N PRO A 85 -3.43 -1.33 -7.01
CA PRO A 85 -3.56 -0.91 -5.62
C PRO A 85 -2.20 -0.52 -5.05
N GLU A 86 -2.13 0.66 -4.45
CA GLU A 86 -0.93 1.11 -3.76
C GLU A 86 -1.01 0.74 -2.29
N ILE A 87 -0.02 -0.03 -1.83
CA ILE A 87 0.07 -0.52 -0.46
C ILE A 87 1.54 -0.51 -0.04
N HIS A 88 1.89 0.39 0.86
CA HIS A 88 3.20 0.43 1.51
C HIS A 88 3.19 -0.44 2.76
N GLU A 89 3.89 -1.57 2.71
CA GLU A 89 4.05 -2.51 3.83
C GLU A 89 5.20 -3.47 3.51
N HIS A 90 5.54 -4.32 4.47
CA HIS A 90 6.48 -5.42 4.31
C HIS A 90 6.31 -6.12 2.94
N TYR A 91 7.42 -6.47 2.26
CA TYR A 91 7.41 -7.01 0.89
C TYR A 91 6.48 -8.21 0.68
N THR A 92 6.24 -9.00 1.72
CA THR A 92 5.30 -10.15 1.66
C THR A 92 3.85 -9.74 1.37
N MET A 93 3.50 -8.47 1.63
CA MET A 93 2.19 -7.93 1.24
C MET A 93 2.11 -7.77 -0.28
N GLN A 94 3.18 -7.32 -0.94
CA GLN A 94 3.25 -7.24 -2.40
C GLN A 94 3.13 -8.64 -3.02
N GLU A 95 3.83 -9.62 -2.45
CA GLU A 95 3.69 -11.02 -2.89
C GLU A 95 2.25 -11.52 -2.75
N LYS A 96 1.59 -11.23 -1.63
CA LYS A 96 0.21 -11.64 -1.37
C LYS A 96 -0.75 -11.07 -2.41
N ILE A 97 -0.62 -9.78 -2.74
CA ILE A 97 -1.48 -9.09 -3.71
C ILE A 97 -1.19 -9.60 -5.14
N ALA A 98 0.08 -9.80 -5.47
CA ALA A 98 0.47 -10.32 -6.77
C ALA A 98 -0.02 -11.76 -7.02
N LYS A 99 -0.16 -12.59 -5.98
CA LYS A 99 -0.75 -13.95 -6.06
C LYS A 99 -2.22 -13.92 -6.46
N GLU A 100 -2.93 -12.84 -6.17
CA GLU A 100 -4.32 -12.61 -6.62
C GLU A 100 -4.38 -11.95 -8.01
N ASP A 101 -3.28 -12.00 -8.75
CA ASP A 101 -3.12 -11.51 -10.13
C ASP A 101 -3.22 -9.99 -10.32
N TYR A 102 -3.05 -9.19 -9.26
CA TYR A 102 -2.94 -7.74 -9.37
C TYR A 102 -1.51 -7.29 -9.63
N TYR A 103 -1.36 -6.14 -10.29
CA TYR A 103 -0.09 -5.43 -10.34
C TYR A 103 0.22 -4.82 -8.96
N VAL A 104 1.49 -4.78 -8.62
CA VAL A 104 1.99 -4.18 -7.38
C VAL A 104 3.13 -3.21 -7.67
N TYR A 105 3.49 -2.39 -6.69
CA TYR A 105 4.72 -1.61 -6.72
C TYR A 105 5.89 -2.40 -6.14
N ASP A 106 7.07 -2.20 -6.69
CA ASP A 106 8.32 -2.66 -6.10
C ASP A 106 8.91 -1.57 -5.19
N PHE A 107 8.41 -1.48 -3.97
CA PHE A 107 8.91 -0.54 -2.98
C PHE A 107 10.17 -1.03 -2.25
N ALA A 108 10.56 -2.29 -2.43
CA ALA A 108 11.78 -2.84 -1.84
C ALA A 108 13.04 -2.46 -2.65
N LEU A 109 12.91 -2.36 -3.96
CA LEU A 109 14.04 -2.11 -4.87
C LEU A 109 14.88 -0.89 -4.50
N PRO A 110 14.33 0.30 -4.13
CA PRO A 110 15.13 1.48 -3.86
C PRO A 110 16.21 1.27 -2.80
N MET A 111 15.81 0.76 -1.63
CA MET A 111 16.75 0.51 -0.53
C MET A 111 17.76 -0.59 -0.86
N LEU A 112 17.34 -1.65 -1.52
CA LEU A 112 18.20 -2.75 -1.95
C LEU A 112 19.25 -2.27 -2.95
N LEU A 113 18.84 -1.43 -3.90
CA LEU A 113 19.72 -0.88 -4.92
C LEU A 113 20.74 0.10 -4.31
N ILE A 114 20.28 1.01 -3.43
CA ILE A 114 21.18 1.95 -2.75
C ILE A 114 22.19 1.21 -1.89
N ASN A 115 21.78 0.20 -1.12
CA ASN A 115 22.69 -0.63 -0.35
C ASN A 115 23.74 -1.31 -1.25
N ALA A 116 23.31 -1.91 -2.34
CA ALA A 116 24.21 -2.56 -3.29
C ALA A 116 25.21 -1.58 -3.91
N LEU A 117 24.77 -0.37 -4.29
CA LEU A 117 25.64 0.66 -4.89
C LEU A 117 26.64 1.24 -3.88
N TYR A 118 26.22 1.47 -2.63
CA TYR A 118 27.09 2.09 -1.63
C TYR A 118 28.13 1.13 -1.08
N TYR A 119 27.76 -0.15 -0.90
CA TYR A 119 28.59 -1.11 -0.18
C TYR A 119 29.04 -2.32 -1.01
N GLY A 120 28.64 -2.41 -2.27
CA GLY A 120 28.95 -3.54 -3.14
C GLY A 120 28.27 -4.85 -2.74
N GLN A 121 27.28 -4.79 -1.84
CA GLN A 121 26.58 -5.96 -1.33
C GLN A 121 25.39 -6.33 -2.24
N THR A 122 25.66 -7.02 -3.31
CA THR A 122 24.65 -7.36 -4.32
C THR A 122 23.79 -8.58 -3.99
N GLN A 123 24.15 -9.36 -2.97
CA GLN A 123 23.47 -10.59 -2.60
C GLN A 123 21.99 -10.39 -2.24
N TYR A 124 21.65 -9.30 -1.55
CA TYR A 124 20.28 -8.99 -1.14
C TYR A 124 19.42 -8.60 -2.35
N LEU A 125 19.97 -7.76 -3.24
CA LEU A 125 19.31 -7.37 -4.47
C LEU A 125 19.10 -8.58 -5.39
N LYS A 126 20.10 -9.46 -5.51
CA LYS A 126 19.98 -10.70 -6.28
C LYS A 126 18.89 -11.59 -5.71
N HIS A 127 18.86 -11.79 -4.38
CA HIS A 127 17.82 -12.56 -3.71
C HIS A 127 16.43 -12.00 -4.02
N TRP A 128 16.27 -10.67 -3.92
CA TRP A 128 15.01 -10.02 -4.28
C TRP A 128 14.58 -10.33 -5.71
N PHE A 129 15.47 -10.23 -6.67
CA PHE A 129 15.16 -10.55 -8.07
C PHE A 129 14.77 -12.02 -8.31
N GLU A 130 15.19 -12.92 -7.44
CA GLU A 130 14.78 -14.33 -7.49
C GLU A 130 13.34 -14.54 -7.00
N ILE A 131 12.90 -13.79 -5.99
CA ILE A 131 11.62 -13.99 -5.32
C ILE A 131 10.55 -12.94 -5.65
N CYS A 132 10.92 -11.76 -6.14
CA CYS A 132 9.97 -10.67 -6.36
C CYS A 132 8.83 -11.02 -7.32
N PRO A 133 7.65 -10.46 -7.14
CA PRO A 133 6.56 -10.59 -8.11
C PRO A 133 6.99 -10.16 -9.50
N ARG A 134 6.53 -10.88 -10.53
CA ARG A 134 6.83 -10.50 -11.93
C ARG A 134 5.86 -9.47 -12.49
N LYS A 135 4.68 -9.38 -11.90
CA LYS A 135 3.62 -8.42 -12.24
C LYS A 135 3.75 -7.20 -11.34
N GLN A 136 4.84 -6.45 -11.51
CA GLN A 136 5.13 -5.28 -10.67
C GLN A 136 5.69 -4.10 -11.46
N PHE A 137 5.51 -2.91 -10.91
CA PHE A 137 6.15 -1.68 -11.38
C PHE A 137 7.34 -1.36 -10.49
N THR A 138 8.52 -1.36 -11.09
CA THR A 138 9.75 -0.93 -10.40
C THR A 138 9.79 0.59 -10.32
N THR A 139 10.20 1.10 -9.18
CA THR A 139 10.45 2.52 -8.95
C THR A 139 11.71 2.68 -8.12
N LEU A 140 12.41 3.81 -8.28
CA LEU A 140 13.57 4.14 -7.46
C LEU A 140 13.23 5.16 -6.37
N ASP A 141 12.14 5.87 -6.54
CA ASP A 141 11.60 6.84 -5.59
C ASP A 141 10.15 7.18 -5.97
N THR A 142 9.41 7.71 -5.02
CA THR A 142 8.07 8.25 -5.23
C THR A 142 7.94 9.63 -4.57
N HIS A 143 6.83 10.32 -4.79
CA HIS A 143 6.51 11.58 -4.09
C HIS A 143 6.38 11.39 -2.55
N ASP A 144 6.20 10.15 -2.08
CA ASP A 144 6.18 9.78 -0.66
C ASP A 144 7.56 9.41 -0.10
N GLY A 145 8.58 9.35 -0.98
CA GLY A 145 9.94 8.99 -0.65
C GLY A 145 10.22 7.49 -0.74
N ILE A 146 11.28 7.05 -0.07
CA ILE A 146 11.74 5.66 -0.05
C ILE A 146 11.26 4.98 1.23
N GLY A 147 10.49 3.90 1.08
CA GLY A 147 10.02 3.08 2.19
C GLY A 147 11.15 2.23 2.80
N VAL A 148 11.09 2.04 4.12
CA VAL A 148 12.07 1.22 4.84
C VAL A 148 11.43 -0.08 5.32
N VAL A 149 10.13 -0.08 5.59
CA VAL A 149 9.39 -1.27 6.01
C VAL A 149 9.37 -2.34 4.92
N ASP A 150 9.38 -1.91 3.67
CA ASP A 150 9.30 -2.76 2.48
C ASP A 150 10.52 -3.69 2.32
N VAL A 151 11.66 -3.35 2.92
CA VAL A 151 12.90 -4.16 2.85
C VAL A 151 13.20 -4.92 4.13
N LYS A 152 12.33 -4.83 5.13
CA LYS A 152 12.51 -5.60 6.34
C LYS A 152 12.54 -7.09 6.01
N ASP A 153 13.46 -7.82 6.65
CA ASP A 153 13.76 -9.24 6.39
C ASP A 153 14.36 -9.56 4.99
N LEU A 154 14.45 -8.58 4.07
CA LEU A 154 15.28 -8.67 2.86
C LEU A 154 16.69 -8.12 3.10
N LEU A 155 16.82 -7.05 3.89
CA LEU A 155 18.06 -6.52 4.39
C LEU A 155 18.15 -6.75 5.91
N PRO A 156 19.32 -7.10 6.46
CA PRO A 156 19.54 -7.04 7.90
C PRO A 156 19.29 -5.64 8.46
N ASP A 157 18.79 -5.55 9.69
CA ASP A 157 18.49 -4.26 10.34
C ASP A 157 19.72 -3.33 10.40
N GLU A 158 20.93 -3.89 10.57
CA GLU A 158 22.19 -3.14 10.54
C GLU A 158 22.41 -2.48 9.17
N GLU A 159 22.18 -3.21 8.09
CA GLU A 159 22.31 -2.69 6.72
C GLU A 159 21.25 -1.64 6.40
N ILE A 160 20.01 -1.84 6.86
CA ILE A 160 18.95 -0.84 6.77
C ILE A 160 19.38 0.44 7.50
N GLY A 161 19.86 0.31 8.74
CA GLY A 161 20.34 1.43 9.56
C GLY A 161 21.46 2.21 8.87
N ARG A 162 22.50 1.51 8.44
CA ARG A 162 23.66 2.10 7.75
C ARG A 162 23.28 2.81 6.46
N THR A 163 22.45 2.18 5.63
CA THR A 163 21.99 2.77 4.37
C THR A 163 21.19 4.05 4.62
N LYS A 164 20.30 4.05 5.61
CA LYS A 164 19.56 5.25 6.02
C LYS A 164 20.48 6.39 6.47
N GLU A 165 21.44 6.09 7.33
CA GLU A 165 22.36 7.10 7.84
C GLU A 165 23.15 7.77 6.71
N ASP A 166 23.60 7.00 5.74
CA ASP A 166 24.35 7.55 4.61
C ASP A 166 23.47 8.36 3.66
N ILE A 167 22.24 7.91 3.39
CA ILE A 167 21.28 8.72 2.64
C ILE A 167 21.03 10.08 3.34
N PHE A 168 20.95 10.08 4.68
CA PHE A 168 20.79 11.33 5.45
C PHE A 168 22.02 12.24 5.38
N LYS A 169 23.22 11.68 5.41
CA LYS A 169 24.47 12.46 5.22
C LYS A 169 24.52 13.15 3.86
N PHE A 170 23.93 12.55 2.85
CA PHE A 170 23.80 13.12 1.50
C PHE A 170 22.60 14.08 1.34
N GLY A 171 21.91 14.42 2.42
CA GLY A 171 20.90 15.48 2.44
C GLY A 171 19.45 15.02 2.25
N ALA A 172 19.17 13.72 2.38
CA ALA A 172 17.80 13.24 2.38
C ALA A 172 17.01 13.81 3.56
N ASN A 173 15.76 14.18 3.31
CA ASN A 173 14.85 14.61 4.35
C ASN A 173 14.34 13.43 5.15
N VAL A 174 14.43 13.53 6.48
CA VAL A 174 13.93 12.51 7.39
C VAL A 174 12.58 12.93 7.93
N LYS A 175 11.53 12.29 7.50
CA LYS A 175 10.26 12.37 8.22
C LYS A 175 10.29 11.42 9.43
N LYS A 176 10.98 11.79 10.50
CA LYS A 176 11.05 11.03 11.75
C LYS A 176 9.74 11.02 12.54
N ILE A 177 8.78 11.81 12.14
CA ILE A 177 7.62 12.18 12.96
C ILE A 177 6.47 11.17 12.85
N TYR A 178 6.42 10.33 11.82
CA TYR A 178 5.31 9.41 11.58
C TYR A 178 5.15 8.28 12.63
N ASN A 179 6.19 7.99 13.41
CA ASN A 179 6.17 6.93 14.41
C ASN A 179 6.43 7.42 15.83
N THR A 180 6.22 8.70 16.11
CA THR A 180 6.32 9.21 17.48
C THR A 180 4.95 9.25 18.13
N ALA A 181 4.90 9.07 19.46
CA ALA A 181 3.66 9.12 20.26
C ALA A 181 2.90 10.47 20.19
N ALA A 182 3.25 11.35 19.26
CA ALA A 182 2.62 12.64 18.98
C ALA A 182 1.54 12.58 17.89
N TYR A 183 1.19 11.40 17.42
CA TYR A 183 0.03 11.14 16.56
C TYR A 183 -1.12 10.56 17.36
#